data_c99b36d84c8fd3a3681cb3d3a3403953
#
_entry.id   c99b36d84c8fd3a3681cb3d3a3403953
#
_cell.length_a   1.000
_cell.length_b   1.000
_cell.length_c   1.000
_cell.angle_alpha   90.00
_cell.angle_beta   90.00
_cell.angle_gamma   90.00
#
_symmetry.space_group_name_H-M   'P 1'
#
loop_
_entity.id
_entity.type
_entity.pdbx_description
1 polymer ?
#
loop_
_entity_poly.entity_id
_entity_poly.type
_entity_poly.pdbx_seq_one_letter_code
_entity_poly.pdbx_strand_id
1 'polypeptide(L)'
;MKINLILCLLIGSLSYSMLGQVPNDDVFNERGEFRINGLALLAGPALDVSYERIMSSSSGLGGSLLLDLSGDNFGSQNFALTPFYRFYFFDLKDFGARGFFVETFTSFASVRSYDGVSLPFPEGDFEEPKQKDLFQWSLGFAAGRKWVNKGGFSFEFFLGLGRYLLKTDYTDEVHPRIGASFGKRF
;
A
#
# COMPACT_ATOMS: atom_id res chain seq x y z
N MET A 1 -23.28 -7.51 4.68
CA MET A 1 -24.20 -6.74 3.83
C MET A 1 -24.15 -5.23 4.01
N LYS A 2 -23.83 -4.68 5.20
CA LYS A 2 -23.75 -3.22 5.46
C LYS A 2 -22.48 -2.56 4.91
N ILE A 3 -21.36 -3.27 4.81
CA ILE A 3 -20.05 -2.75 4.34
C ILE A 3 -20.10 -2.47 2.84
N ASN A 4 -20.78 -3.28 2.05
CA ASN A 4 -20.89 -3.05 0.59
C ASN A 4 -21.66 -1.78 0.22
N LEU A 5 -22.58 -1.36 1.09
CA LEU A 5 -23.36 -0.12 0.87
C LEU A 5 -22.50 1.12 1.11
N ILE A 6 -21.64 1.10 2.12
CA ILE A 6 -20.72 2.20 2.43
C ILE A 6 -19.65 2.34 1.34
N LEU A 7 -19.16 1.22 0.81
CA LEU A 7 -18.21 1.20 -0.29
C LEU A 7 -18.82 1.78 -1.58
N CYS A 8 -20.07 1.45 -1.90
CA CYS A 8 -20.79 2.01 -3.03
C CYS A 8 -21.07 3.53 -2.87
N LEU A 9 -21.34 3.99 -1.65
CA LEU A 9 -21.53 5.42 -1.36
C LEU A 9 -20.22 6.22 -1.48
N LEU A 10 -19.09 5.66 -1.04
CA LEU A 10 -17.76 6.26 -1.20
C LEU A 10 -17.34 6.34 -2.67
N ILE A 11 -17.58 5.31 -3.46
CA ILE A 11 -17.30 5.30 -4.90
C ILE A 11 -18.23 6.28 -5.63
N GLY A 12 -19.49 6.37 -5.24
CA GLY A 12 -20.47 7.31 -5.80
C GLY A 12 -20.11 8.79 -5.54
N SER A 13 -19.59 9.12 -4.37
CA SER A 13 -19.17 10.50 -4.03
C SER A 13 -17.92 10.95 -4.78
N LEU A 14 -17.01 10.02 -5.09
CA LEU A 14 -15.82 10.29 -5.92
C LEU A 14 -16.18 10.61 -7.38
N SER A 15 -17.28 10.07 -7.89
CA SER A 15 -17.72 10.30 -9.28
C SER A 15 -18.22 11.72 -9.52
N TYR A 16 -18.80 12.38 -8.52
CA TYR A 16 -19.29 13.76 -8.66
C TYR A 16 -18.20 14.82 -8.78
N SER A 17 -17.01 14.54 -8.26
CA SER A 17 -15.87 15.46 -8.35
C SER A 17 -15.17 15.44 -9.72
N MET A 18 -15.50 14.49 -10.60
CA MET A 18 -14.85 14.35 -11.90
C MET A 18 -15.41 15.26 -13.01
N LEU A 19 -16.60 15.83 -12.84
CA LEU A 19 -17.32 16.52 -13.93
C LEU A 19 -17.06 18.01 -14.06
N GLY A 20 -16.21 18.62 -13.23
CA GLY A 20 -16.04 20.07 -13.18
C GLY A 20 -14.63 20.63 -13.25
N GLN A 21 -13.60 19.83 -13.55
CA GLN A 21 -12.24 20.36 -13.54
C GLN A 21 -11.82 20.82 -14.95
N VAL A 22 -11.70 22.14 -15.11
CA VAL A 22 -10.95 22.77 -16.20
C VAL A 22 -9.50 22.24 -16.12
N PRO A 23 -8.89 21.80 -17.24
CA PRO A 23 -7.49 21.39 -17.26
C PRO A 23 -6.63 22.57 -16.78
N ASN A 24 -6.05 22.44 -15.61
CA ASN A 24 -5.10 23.42 -15.11
C ASN A 24 -3.73 23.04 -15.64
N ASP A 25 -3.08 23.91 -16.40
CA ASP A 25 -1.72 23.70 -16.91
C ASP A 25 -0.66 23.68 -15.79
N ASP A 26 -1.08 23.96 -14.55
CA ASP A 26 -0.23 24.06 -13.37
C ASP A 26 0.08 22.71 -12.66
N VAL A 27 -0.36 21.58 -13.21
CA VAL A 27 -0.08 20.23 -12.65
C VAL A 27 1.42 19.97 -12.46
N PHE A 28 2.26 20.71 -13.17
CA PHE A 28 3.72 20.66 -13.04
C PHE A 28 4.27 21.28 -11.74
N ASN A 29 3.50 22.17 -11.12
CA ASN A 29 3.88 22.83 -9.88
C ASN A 29 3.39 22.06 -8.65
N GLU A 30 2.44 21.15 -8.84
CA GLU A 30 1.90 20.30 -7.77
C GLU A 30 2.90 19.24 -7.37
N ARG A 31 3.33 19.27 -6.12
CA ARG A 31 4.38 18.39 -5.58
C ARG A 31 3.87 17.38 -4.55
N GLY A 32 2.63 17.49 -4.14
CA GLY A 32 1.97 16.55 -3.23
C GLY A 32 1.11 15.57 -4.01
N GLU A 33 1.17 14.29 -3.67
CA GLU A 33 0.30 13.27 -4.27
C GLU A 33 -0.23 12.35 -3.18
N PHE A 34 -1.54 12.23 -3.11
CA PHE A 34 -2.23 11.31 -2.21
C PHE A 34 -2.82 10.15 -3.01
N ARG A 35 -2.69 8.92 -2.51
CA ARG A 35 -3.17 7.70 -3.18
C ARG A 35 -3.84 6.76 -2.21
N ILE A 36 -4.75 5.95 -2.73
CA ILE A 36 -5.41 4.83 -2.04
C ILE A 36 -5.16 3.57 -2.86
N ASN A 37 -4.72 2.51 -2.20
CA ASN A 37 -4.50 1.21 -2.80
C ASN A 37 -5.81 0.45 -2.93
N GLY A 38 -6.35 0.41 -4.15
CA GLY A 38 -7.61 -0.28 -4.44
C GLY A 38 -7.49 -1.81 -4.33
N LEU A 39 -6.30 -2.37 -4.59
CA LEU A 39 -6.08 -3.80 -4.45
C LEU A 39 -6.19 -4.25 -2.98
N ALA A 40 -5.69 -3.45 -2.03
CA ALA A 40 -5.82 -3.74 -0.61
C ALA A 40 -7.28 -3.76 -0.16
N LEU A 41 -8.12 -2.86 -0.70
CA LEU A 41 -9.55 -2.82 -0.42
C LEU A 41 -10.32 -3.99 -1.04
N LEU A 42 -9.89 -4.49 -2.21
CA LEU A 42 -10.56 -5.57 -2.95
C LEU A 42 -10.13 -6.95 -2.48
N ALA A 43 -8.84 -7.12 -2.16
CA ALA A 43 -8.30 -8.41 -1.75
C ALA A 43 -8.60 -8.75 -0.28
N GLY A 44 -8.81 -7.73 0.55
CA GLY A 44 -9.23 -7.82 1.94
C GLY A 44 -9.70 -6.45 2.39
N PRO A 45 -10.54 -6.31 3.40
CA PRO A 45 -10.99 -5.01 3.88
C PRO A 45 -9.85 -4.27 4.60
N ALA A 46 -8.76 -3.97 3.89
CA ALA A 46 -7.62 -3.20 4.38
C ALA A 46 -7.58 -1.82 3.73
N LEU A 47 -7.41 -0.78 4.53
CA LEU A 47 -7.18 0.58 4.09
C LEU A 47 -5.66 0.79 3.97
N ASP A 48 -5.17 1.01 2.75
CA ASP A 48 -3.77 1.37 2.49
C ASP A 48 -3.76 2.71 1.77
N VAL A 49 -3.31 3.74 2.46
CA VAL A 49 -3.20 5.11 1.96
C VAL A 49 -1.75 5.53 1.89
N SER A 50 -1.39 6.30 0.89
CA SER A 50 -0.03 6.80 0.75
C SER A 50 0.00 8.27 0.35
N TYR A 51 1.03 8.94 0.84
CA TYR A 51 1.39 10.29 0.46
C TYR A 51 2.80 10.31 -0.11
N GLU A 52 2.99 10.98 -1.23
CA GLU A 52 4.30 11.19 -1.85
C GLU A 52 4.52 12.66 -2.12
N ARG A 53 5.66 13.18 -1.69
CA ARG A 53 6.17 14.47 -2.08
C ARG A 53 7.16 14.31 -3.23
N ILE A 54 6.88 14.93 -4.34
CA ILE A 54 7.72 14.93 -5.53
C ILE A 54 8.88 15.91 -5.28
N MET A 55 10.08 15.37 -5.22
CA MET A 55 11.30 16.15 -4.94
C MET A 55 11.89 16.71 -6.22
N SER A 56 11.83 15.94 -7.30
CA SER A 56 12.29 16.32 -8.64
C SER A 56 11.49 15.59 -9.71
N SER A 57 11.78 15.86 -10.98
CA SER A 57 11.19 15.12 -12.10
C SER A 57 11.45 13.60 -12.03
N SER A 58 12.52 13.19 -11.35
CA SER A 58 12.97 11.80 -11.27
C SER A 58 12.91 11.19 -9.88
N SER A 59 12.47 11.93 -8.84
CA SER A 59 12.49 11.40 -7.47
C SER A 59 11.31 11.87 -6.63
N GLY A 60 10.87 11.00 -5.72
CA GLY A 60 9.85 11.25 -4.73
C GLY A 60 10.17 10.62 -3.38
N LEU A 61 9.74 11.27 -2.31
CA LEU A 61 9.81 10.77 -0.94
C LEU A 61 8.40 10.69 -0.37
N GLY A 62 8.07 9.59 0.27
CA GLY A 62 6.72 9.40 0.78
C GLY A 62 6.62 8.39 1.90
N GLY A 63 5.37 8.08 2.24
CA GLY A 63 5.04 7.03 3.19
C GLY A 63 3.65 6.46 2.91
N SER A 64 3.44 5.22 3.28
CA SER A 64 2.11 4.60 3.28
C SER A 64 1.73 4.12 4.68
N LEU A 65 0.43 4.11 4.92
CA LEU A 65 -0.21 3.63 6.13
C LEU A 65 -1.22 2.57 5.74
N LEU A 66 -0.98 1.34 6.19
CA LEU A 66 -1.90 0.22 6.03
C LEU A 66 -2.59 -0.06 7.37
N LEU A 67 -3.92 -0.21 7.32
CA LEU A 67 -4.77 -0.60 8.43
C LEU A 67 -5.65 -1.78 7.97
N ASP A 68 -5.55 -2.90 8.64
CA ASP A 68 -6.48 -4.01 8.44
C ASP A 68 -7.81 -3.71 9.16
N LEU A 69 -8.90 -3.72 8.42
CA LEU A 69 -10.25 -3.45 8.91
C LEU A 69 -11.09 -4.74 9.02
N SER A 70 -10.54 -5.89 8.65
CA SER A 70 -11.29 -7.14 8.57
C SER A 70 -11.64 -7.73 9.93
N GLY A 71 -10.82 -7.47 10.95
CA GLY A 71 -10.96 -8.14 12.24
C GLY A 71 -10.71 -9.67 12.17
N ASP A 72 -10.82 -10.25 10.98
CA ASP A 72 -10.68 -11.67 10.69
C ASP A 72 -9.50 -11.88 9.74
N ASN A 73 -8.47 -12.50 10.20
CA ASN A 73 -7.38 -13.28 9.57
C ASN A 73 -7.08 -13.14 8.05
N PHE A 74 -7.48 -12.06 7.40
CA PHE A 74 -7.15 -11.80 6.01
C PHE A 74 -5.91 -10.91 5.91
N GLY A 75 -4.74 -11.51 5.86
CA GLY A 75 -3.48 -10.83 5.76
C GLY A 75 -2.63 -10.98 7.04
N SER A 76 -1.32 -10.89 6.87
CA SER A 76 -0.36 -11.07 7.96
C SER A 76 -0.12 -9.80 8.77
N GLN A 77 -0.65 -8.64 8.35
CA GLN A 77 -0.35 -7.35 8.97
C GLN A 77 -1.64 -6.66 9.44
N ASN A 78 -1.69 -6.29 10.73
CA ASN A 78 -2.78 -5.46 11.28
C ASN A 78 -2.59 -3.98 10.95
N PHE A 79 -1.34 -3.55 11.00
CA PHE A 79 -0.92 -2.17 10.81
C PHE A 79 0.46 -2.17 10.17
N ALA A 80 0.70 -1.25 9.25
CA ALA A 80 2.05 -0.98 8.76
C ALA A 80 2.23 0.50 8.41
N LEU A 81 3.35 1.08 8.88
CA LEU A 81 3.84 2.38 8.48
C LEU A 81 5.08 2.17 7.61
N THR A 82 5.04 2.63 6.36
CA THR A 82 6.08 2.34 5.38
C THR A 82 6.59 3.62 4.71
N PRO A 83 7.61 4.28 5.27
CA PRO A 83 8.39 5.29 4.55
C PRO A 83 9.05 4.69 3.31
N PHE A 84 9.08 5.47 2.21
CA PHE A 84 9.70 5.04 0.97
C PHE A 84 10.36 6.21 0.24
N TYR A 85 11.36 5.86 -0.59
CA TYR A 85 11.96 6.76 -1.57
C TYR A 85 11.86 6.12 -2.95
N ARG A 86 11.43 6.92 -3.96
CA ARG A 86 11.23 6.48 -5.35
C ARG A 86 12.18 7.19 -6.29
N PHE A 87 12.66 6.44 -7.24
CA PHE A 87 13.39 6.92 -8.39
C PHE A 87 12.65 6.57 -9.67
N TYR A 88 12.33 7.59 -10.49
CA TYR A 88 11.57 7.49 -11.73
C TYR A 88 12.48 7.56 -12.94
N PHE A 89 12.19 6.75 -13.98
CA PHE A 89 12.95 6.71 -15.21
C PHE A 89 12.03 6.43 -16.41
N PHE A 90 12.51 6.75 -17.62
CA PHE A 90 11.87 6.53 -18.91
C PHE A 90 10.71 7.47 -19.30
N ASP A 91 10.22 8.36 -18.48
CA ASP A 91 9.13 9.26 -18.85
C ASP A 91 9.26 10.62 -18.15
N LEU A 92 10.44 11.24 -18.30
CA LEU A 92 10.82 12.43 -17.56
C LEU A 92 10.32 13.75 -18.18
N LYS A 93 9.72 13.71 -19.40
CA LYS A 93 9.62 14.92 -20.23
C LYS A 93 8.47 15.86 -19.88
N ASP A 94 7.32 15.38 -19.41
CA ASP A 94 6.15 16.27 -19.35
C ASP A 94 5.58 16.55 -17.95
N PHE A 95 5.65 15.62 -17.00
CA PHE A 95 4.93 15.79 -15.73
C PHE A 95 5.75 15.46 -14.47
N GLY A 96 7.01 15.03 -14.62
CA GLY A 96 7.86 14.59 -13.50
C GLY A 96 7.22 13.48 -12.64
N ALA A 97 8.04 12.65 -12.04
CA ALA A 97 7.61 11.56 -11.14
C ALA A 97 6.46 10.71 -11.70
N ARG A 98 6.59 10.28 -12.95
CA ARG A 98 5.72 9.33 -13.65
C ARG A 98 6.56 8.34 -14.48
N GLY A 99 5.93 7.31 -15.03
CA GLY A 99 6.59 6.27 -15.78
C GLY A 99 7.02 5.11 -14.88
N PHE A 100 8.07 4.41 -15.27
CA PHE A 100 8.62 3.34 -14.44
C PHE A 100 9.37 3.92 -13.25
N PHE A 101 9.27 3.24 -12.11
CA PHE A 101 10.00 3.61 -10.91
C PHE A 101 10.57 2.37 -10.19
N VAL A 102 11.62 2.63 -9.44
CA VAL A 102 12.11 1.75 -8.37
C VAL A 102 11.91 2.48 -7.05
N GLU A 103 11.46 1.75 -6.06
CA GLU A 103 11.22 2.21 -4.71
C GLU A 103 12.14 1.45 -3.75
N THR A 104 12.79 2.14 -2.84
CA THR A 104 13.34 1.55 -1.63
C THR A 104 12.43 1.92 -0.47
N PHE A 105 12.14 0.97 0.40
CA PHE A 105 11.26 1.19 1.52
C PHE A 105 11.78 0.56 2.81
N THR A 106 11.35 1.12 3.92
CA THR A 106 11.41 0.48 5.23
C THR A 106 10.00 0.43 5.79
N SER A 107 9.63 -0.67 6.46
CA SER A 107 8.28 -0.84 7.00
C SER A 107 8.33 -1.27 8.46
N PHE A 108 7.53 -0.59 9.26
CA PHE A 108 7.27 -0.89 10.66
C PHE A 108 5.84 -1.42 10.76
N ALA A 109 5.70 -2.71 11.07
CA ALA A 109 4.43 -3.41 11.01
C ALA A 109 4.13 -4.19 12.28
N SER A 110 2.85 -4.29 12.61
CA SER A 110 2.34 -5.29 13.52
C SER A 110 1.88 -6.48 12.71
N VAL A 111 2.57 -7.63 12.89
CA VAL A 111 2.34 -8.85 12.12
C VAL A 111 1.70 -9.89 13.03
N ARG A 112 0.65 -10.53 12.52
CA ARG A 112 0.02 -11.67 13.20
C ARG A 112 0.89 -12.90 13.05
N SER A 113 1.14 -13.55 14.17
CA SER A 113 1.81 -14.85 14.24
C SER A 113 0.92 -15.86 14.95
N TYR A 114 0.95 -17.09 14.49
CA TYR A 114 0.25 -18.19 15.14
C TYR A 114 1.25 -19.09 15.83
N ASP A 115 1.13 -19.21 17.15
CA ASP A 115 1.94 -20.11 17.96
C ASP A 115 1.27 -21.50 17.96
N GLY A 116 1.93 -22.47 17.35
CA GLY A 116 1.49 -23.87 17.33
C GLY A 116 1.21 -24.43 15.93
N VAL A 117 1.92 -25.49 15.60
CA VAL A 117 1.60 -26.36 14.45
C VAL A 117 0.61 -27.40 14.97
N SER A 118 -0.67 -27.28 14.64
CA SER A 118 -1.62 -28.36 14.85
C SER A 118 -1.37 -29.46 13.82
N LEU A 119 -0.51 -30.44 14.19
CA LEU A 119 -0.45 -31.69 13.44
C LEU A 119 -1.72 -32.48 13.74
N PRO A 120 -2.41 -33.01 12.73
CA PRO A 120 -3.61 -33.82 12.93
C PRO A 120 -3.23 -35.21 13.48
N PHE A 121 -3.03 -35.32 14.78
CA PHE A 121 -3.01 -36.58 15.47
C PHE A 121 -4.35 -36.83 16.17
N PRO A 122 -4.92 -38.03 16.12
CA PRO A 122 -6.33 -38.28 16.46
C PRO A 122 -6.64 -38.36 17.96
N GLU A 123 -5.75 -38.10 18.89
CA GLU A 123 -6.03 -38.11 20.32
C GLU A 123 -5.11 -37.13 21.06
N GLY A 124 -5.64 -35.97 21.40
CA GLY A 124 -5.01 -34.98 22.27
C GLY A 124 -5.85 -33.70 22.34
N ASP A 125 -5.85 -33.03 23.46
CA ASP A 125 -6.47 -31.71 23.65
C ASP A 125 -5.93 -30.75 22.60
N PHE A 126 -6.80 -30.31 21.69
CA PHE A 126 -6.47 -29.30 20.69
C PHE A 126 -6.35 -27.96 21.40
N GLU A 127 -5.16 -27.53 21.75
CA GLU A 127 -4.96 -26.12 22.06
C GLU A 127 -5.12 -25.34 20.77
N GLU A 128 -6.12 -24.45 20.74
CA GLU A 128 -6.29 -23.52 19.63
C GLU A 128 -5.01 -22.68 19.52
N PRO A 129 -4.46 -22.50 18.28
CA PRO A 129 -3.26 -21.70 18.08
C PRO A 129 -3.49 -20.29 18.60
N LYS A 130 -2.71 -19.88 19.59
CA LYS A 130 -2.80 -18.55 20.18
C LYS A 130 -2.27 -17.53 19.19
N GLN A 131 -3.14 -16.61 18.77
CA GLN A 131 -2.74 -15.46 17.96
C GLN A 131 -1.88 -14.52 18.81
N LYS A 132 -0.75 -14.11 18.28
CA LYS A 132 0.16 -13.16 18.89
C LYS A 132 0.55 -12.09 17.88
N ASP A 133 0.37 -10.83 18.26
CA ASP A 133 0.83 -9.70 17.47
C ASP A 133 2.30 -9.41 17.76
N LEU A 134 3.11 -9.41 16.71
CA LEU A 134 4.54 -9.16 16.79
C LEU A 134 4.89 -7.90 16.01
N PHE A 135 5.66 -7.01 16.66
CA PHE A 135 6.24 -5.89 15.94
C PHE A 135 7.38 -6.38 15.04
N GLN A 136 7.36 -5.94 13.78
CA GLN A 136 8.35 -6.27 12.77
C GLN A 136 8.87 -5.03 12.08
N TRP A 137 10.15 -5.06 11.77
CA TRP A 137 10.81 -4.06 10.96
C TRP A 137 11.35 -4.74 9.71
N SER A 138 11.09 -4.17 8.54
CA SER A 138 11.57 -4.69 7.26
C SER A 138 12.22 -3.63 6.41
N LEU A 139 13.11 -4.07 5.53
CA LEU A 139 13.69 -3.29 4.44
C LEU A 139 13.43 -4.00 3.13
N GLY A 140 13.22 -3.25 2.05
CA GLY A 140 12.93 -3.84 0.76
C GLY A 140 12.99 -2.87 -0.41
N PHE A 141 12.70 -3.45 -1.57
CA PHE A 141 12.61 -2.76 -2.83
C PHE A 141 11.31 -3.10 -3.53
N ALA A 142 10.79 -2.14 -4.28
CA ALA A 142 9.65 -2.35 -5.17
C ALA A 142 9.96 -1.73 -6.53
N ALA A 143 9.29 -2.24 -7.55
CA ALA A 143 9.29 -1.66 -8.87
C ALA A 143 7.85 -1.53 -9.36
N GLY A 144 7.59 -0.50 -10.16
CA GLY A 144 6.25 -0.25 -10.65
C GLY A 144 6.20 0.74 -11.79
N ARG A 145 4.99 1.05 -12.18
CA ARG A 145 4.71 2.08 -13.17
C ARG A 145 3.58 2.97 -12.71
N LYS A 146 3.78 4.28 -12.87
CA LYS A 146 2.82 5.33 -12.54
C LYS A 146 2.42 6.06 -13.81
N TRP A 147 1.14 6.32 -13.94
CA TRP A 147 0.54 7.18 -14.97
C TRP A 147 -0.08 8.38 -14.28
N VAL A 148 0.11 9.55 -14.86
CA VAL A 148 -0.50 10.80 -14.39
C VAL A 148 -1.13 11.49 -15.59
N ASN A 149 -2.40 11.88 -15.46
CA ASN A 149 -3.11 12.62 -16.49
C ASN A 149 -2.96 14.15 -16.30
N LYS A 150 -3.40 14.93 -17.28
CA LYS A 150 -3.37 16.40 -17.24
C LYS A 150 -4.16 17.01 -16.07
N GLY A 151 -5.13 16.29 -15.54
CA GLY A 151 -5.91 16.73 -14.38
C GLY A 151 -5.25 16.36 -13.03
N GLY A 152 -4.03 15.83 -13.00
CA GLY A 152 -3.33 15.41 -11.78
C GLY A 152 -3.82 14.09 -11.19
N PHE A 153 -4.75 13.37 -11.82
CA PHE A 153 -5.11 12.03 -11.38
C PHE A 153 -4.00 11.05 -11.72
N SER A 154 -3.64 10.25 -10.73
CA SER A 154 -2.62 9.22 -10.87
C SER A 154 -3.21 7.83 -10.72
N PHE A 155 -2.62 6.90 -11.47
CA PHE A 155 -2.81 5.46 -11.31
C PHE A 155 -1.44 4.82 -11.27
N GLU A 156 -1.23 3.88 -10.38
CA GLU A 156 0.01 3.13 -10.32
C GLU A 156 -0.23 1.66 -10.01
N PHE A 157 0.68 0.84 -10.49
CA PHE A 157 0.83 -0.55 -10.13
C PHE A 157 2.27 -0.81 -9.69
N PHE A 158 2.45 -1.54 -8.59
CA PHE A 158 3.78 -1.91 -8.12
C PHE A 158 3.81 -3.30 -7.49
N LEU A 159 4.99 -3.89 -7.53
CA LEU A 159 5.33 -5.15 -6.88
C LEU A 159 6.67 -4.97 -6.17
N GLY A 160 6.76 -5.46 -4.95
CA GLY A 160 7.95 -5.34 -4.13
C GLY A 160 8.16 -6.52 -3.20
N LEU A 161 9.40 -6.65 -2.76
CA LEU A 161 9.83 -7.63 -1.79
C LEU A 161 10.74 -6.96 -0.77
N GLY A 162 10.50 -7.25 0.49
CA GLY A 162 11.34 -6.88 1.61
C GLY A 162 11.71 -8.08 2.45
N ARG A 163 12.60 -7.85 3.41
CA ARG A 163 12.99 -8.84 4.41
C ARG A 163 12.73 -8.27 5.79
N TYR A 164 12.09 -9.06 6.65
CA TYR A 164 11.97 -8.74 8.06
C TYR A 164 13.33 -8.90 8.74
N LEU A 165 13.69 -7.91 9.54
CA LEU A 165 15.01 -7.83 10.19
C LEU A 165 14.98 -8.36 11.62
N LEU A 166 13.81 -8.32 12.27
CA LEU A 166 13.64 -8.86 13.62
C LEU A 166 13.37 -10.37 13.48
N LYS A 167 14.34 -11.17 13.88
CA LYS A 167 14.20 -12.63 13.87
C LYS A 167 13.22 -13.05 14.95
N THR A 168 12.18 -13.74 14.55
CA THR A 168 11.24 -14.43 15.42
C THR A 168 11.00 -15.82 14.82
N ASP A 169 10.92 -16.83 15.66
CA ASP A 169 10.73 -18.23 15.22
C ASP A 169 9.35 -18.46 14.56
N TYR A 170 8.50 -17.41 14.52
CA TYR A 170 7.08 -17.48 14.15
C TYR A 170 6.67 -16.59 12.97
N THR A 171 7.61 -15.94 12.28
CA THR A 171 7.29 -15.08 11.14
C THR A 171 8.12 -15.44 9.92
N ASP A 172 7.47 -15.40 8.75
CA ASP A 172 8.17 -15.48 7.47
C ASP A 172 9.22 -14.37 7.36
N GLU A 173 10.37 -14.70 6.80
CA GLU A 173 11.45 -13.71 6.59
C GLU A 173 11.10 -12.70 5.47
N VAL A 174 10.13 -13.02 4.63
CA VAL A 174 9.79 -12.26 3.42
C VAL A 174 8.60 -11.34 3.66
N HIS A 175 8.75 -10.08 3.27
CA HIS A 175 7.70 -9.06 3.28
C HIS A 175 7.30 -8.71 1.84
N PRO A 176 6.26 -9.34 1.26
CA PRO A 176 5.77 -8.97 -0.05
C PRO A 176 4.97 -7.66 0.01
N ARG A 177 5.12 -6.83 -1.01
CA ARG A 177 4.31 -5.63 -1.22
C ARG A 177 3.76 -5.62 -2.64
N ILE A 178 2.45 -5.43 -2.76
CA ILE A 178 1.77 -5.29 -4.05
C ILE A 178 0.70 -4.22 -3.94
N GLY A 179 0.54 -3.44 -4.98
CA GLY A 179 -0.50 -2.41 -5.00
C GLY A 179 -0.93 -2.02 -6.40
N ALA A 180 -2.21 -1.68 -6.48
CA ALA A 180 -2.83 -0.97 -7.59
C ALA A 180 -3.54 0.24 -6.98
N SER A 181 -2.94 1.43 -7.13
CA SER A 181 -3.36 2.62 -6.41
C SER A 181 -3.88 3.69 -7.34
N PHE A 182 -4.91 4.40 -6.87
CA PHE A 182 -5.46 5.59 -7.51
C PHE A 182 -5.20 6.79 -6.61
N GLY A 183 -4.93 7.94 -7.23
CA GLY A 183 -4.62 9.12 -6.47
C GLY A 183 -4.82 10.42 -7.21
N LYS A 184 -4.50 11.49 -6.50
CA LYS A 184 -4.58 12.86 -6.97
C LYS A 184 -3.33 13.61 -6.53
N ARG A 185 -2.74 14.33 -7.48
CA ARG A 185 -1.65 15.27 -7.28
C ARG A 185 -2.20 16.67 -7.03
N PHE A 186 -1.58 17.44 -6.17
CA PHE A 186 -1.96 18.80 -5.76
C PHE A 186 -0.74 19.60 -5.30
#